data_2a582abbf12aff0bc1b181f9c1188f24
#
_entry.id   2a582abbf12aff0bc1b181f9c1188f24
#
_cell.length_a   1.000
_cell.length_b   1.000
_cell.length_c   1.000
_cell.angle_alpha   90.00
_cell.angle_beta   90.00
_cell.angle_gamma   90.00
#
_symmetry.space_group_name_H-M   'P 1'
#
loop_
_entity.id
_entity.type
_entity.pdbx_description
1 polymer ?
#
loop_
_entity_poly.entity_id
_entity_poly.type
_entity_poly.pdbx_seq_one_letter_code
_entity_poly.pdbx_strand_id
1 'polypeptide(L)'
;VERKITIDSLWNRLIIQKYEPRVTIDQKKIKKEINLNNNKQIKEYKLAEILFEVESKKEIEKKYNEVLKSINAVGFQNSASLYSISTTAKAGGDIGWINENSLNNKIKKNIINLKIGEFSKPIILSNGILILKVIETKNSKIKTNLEDEFNKAVDYERNRQLNQYSIIYYNKIKKNLAFYE
;
A
#
# COMPACT_ATOMS: atom_id res chain seq x y z
N VAL A 1 30.89 3.07 11.40
CA VAL A 1 29.80 2.25 10.87
C VAL A 1 30.02 0.78 11.19
N GLU A 2 31.17 0.16 10.90
CA GLU A 2 31.46 -1.26 11.15
C GLU A 2 31.32 -1.67 12.62
N ARG A 3 31.86 -0.89 13.57
CA ARG A 3 31.73 -1.17 15.01
C ARG A 3 30.27 -1.24 15.47
N LYS A 4 29.43 -0.35 14.98
CA LYS A 4 28.00 -0.33 15.36
C LYS A 4 27.28 -1.56 14.89
N ILE A 5 27.50 -1.97 13.62
CA ILE A 5 26.93 -3.18 13.03
C ILE A 5 27.37 -4.42 13.82
N THR A 6 28.63 -4.48 14.25
CA THR A 6 29.16 -5.61 15.04
C THR A 6 28.48 -5.67 16.41
N ILE A 7 28.35 -4.54 17.12
CA ILE A 7 27.69 -4.48 18.43
C ILE A 7 26.23 -4.89 18.33
N ASP A 8 25.50 -4.35 17.35
CA ASP A 8 24.08 -4.69 17.13
C ASP A 8 23.90 -6.19 16.83
N SER A 9 24.80 -6.76 16.04
CA SER A 9 24.77 -8.19 15.71
C SER A 9 25.03 -9.06 16.94
N LEU A 10 26.02 -8.72 17.75
CA LEU A 10 26.34 -9.43 19.00
C LEU A 10 25.21 -9.31 20.01
N TRP A 11 24.62 -8.13 20.14
CA TRP A 11 23.48 -7.89 21.01
C TRP A 11 22.27 -8.76 20.58
N ASN A 12 21.92 -8.74 19.31
CA ASN A 12 20.83 -9.54 18.78
C ASN A 12 21.06 -11.04 19.03
N ARG A 13 22.29 -11.52 18.79
CA ARG A 13 22.66 -12.91 19.06
C ARG A 13 22.51 -13.27 20.54
N LEU A 14 22.94 -12.42 21.45
CA LEU A 14 22.78 -12.59 22.89
C LEU A 14 21.29 -12.69 23.27
N ILE A 15 20.46 -11.77 22.76
CA ILE A 15 19.02 -11.74 23.05
C ILE A 15 18.35 -13.01 22.56
N ILE A 16 18.62 -13.44 21.33
CA ILE A 16 18.09 -14.69 20.77
C ILE A 16 18.50 -15.87 21.65
N GLN A 17 19.79 -16.05 21.90
CA GLN A 17 20.30 -17.17 22.69
C GLN A 17 19.67 -17.25 24.08
N LYS A 18 19.44 -16.08 24.73
CA LYS A 18 18.92 -16.01 26.10
C LYS A 18 17.41 -16.15 26.19
N TYR A 19 16.68 -15.61 25.22
CA TYR A 19 15.22 -15.44 25.33
C TYR A 19 14.40 -16.22 24.30
N GLU A 20 15.00 -16.80 23.25
CA GLU A 20 14.30 -17.67 22.33
C GLU A 20 13.47 -18.79 23.02
N PRO A 21 14.00 -19.48 24.07
CA PRO A 21 13.22 -20.50 24.78
C PRO A 21 12.00 -19.97 25.52
N ARG A 22 11.91 -18.65 25.71
CA ARG A 22 10.79 -17.96 26.39
C ARG A 22 9.77 -17.36 25.42
N VAL A 23 10.06 -17.39 24.13
CA VAL A 23 9.13 -16.91 23.11
C VAL A 23 7.99 -17.90 23.01
N THR A 24 6.77 -17.40 23.16
CA THR A 24 5.56 -18.22 23.06
C THR A 24 4.66 -17.68 21.97
N ILE A 25 4.45 -18.46 20.92
CA ILE A 25 3.66 -18.05 19.76
C ILE A 25 2.38 -18.89 19.71
N ASP A 26 1.24 -18.24 19.80
CA ASP A 26 -0.06 -18.88 19.62
C ASP A 26 -0.35 -19.06 18.11
N GLN A 27 0.20 -20.14 17.56
CA GLN A 27 0.02 -20.49 16.14
C GLN A 27 -1.45 -20.71 15.77
N LYS A 28 -2.29 -21.21 16.71
CA LYS A 28 -3.74 -21.43 16.47
C LYS A 28 -4.45 -20.10 16.27
N LYS A 29 -4.12 -19.10 17.10
CA LYS A 29 -4.66 -17.74 16.98
C LYS A 29 -4.26 -17.12 15.66
N ILE A 30 -2.98 -17.18 15.30
CA ILE A 30 -2.47 -16.66 14.02
C ILE A 30 -3.17 -17.30 12.83
N LYS A 31 -3.29 -18.63 12.80
CA LYS A 31 -4.02 -19.34 11.73
C LYS A 31 -5.48 -18.91 11.63
N LYS A 32 -6.16 -18.73 12.78
CA LYS A 32 -7.55 -18.28 12.81
C LYS A 32 -7.69 -16.86 12.23
N GLU A 33 -6.81 -15.94 12.61
CA GLU A 33 -6.82 -14.56 12.12
C GLU A 33 -6.55 -14.48 10.60
N ILE A 34 -5.59 -15.25 10.10
CA ILE A 34 -5.27 -15.34 8.66
C ILE A 34 -6.45 -15.91 7.88
N ASN A 35 -7.08 -16.99 8.37
CA ASN A 35 -8.24 -17.60 7.71
C ASN A 35 -9.45 -16.66 7.68
N LEU A 36 -9.68 -15.88 8.74
CA LEU A 36 -10.75 -14.86 8.77
C LEU A 36 -10.48 -13.75 7.75
N ASN A 37 -9.23 -13.34 7.59
CA ASN A 37 -8.85 -12.31 6.64
C ASN A 37 -8.86 -12.80 5.19
N ASN A 38 -8.55 -14.06 4.96
CA ASN A 38 -8.50 -14.67 3.62
C ASN A 38 -9.90 -14.88 3.00
N ASN A 39 -10.95 -14.89 3.82
CA ASN A 39 -12.33 -14.94 3.35
C ASN A 39 -12.89 -13.55 2.97
N LYS A 40 -12.11 -12.49 3.15
CA LYS A 40 -12.54 -11.15 2.74
C LYS A 40 -12.49 -11.04 1.22
N GLN A 41 -13.62 -10.65 0.65
CA GLN A 41 -13.68 -10.23 -0.74
C GLN A 41 -12.99 -8.87 -0.87
N ILE A 42 -12.10 -8.76 -1.85
CA ILE A 42 -11.49 -7.49 -2.22
C ILE A 42 -12.11 -7.04 -3.52
N LYS A 43 -12.48 -5.77 -3.55
CA LYS A 43 -12.95 -5.15 -4.77
C LYS A 43 -11.76 -4.81 -5.67
N GLU A 44 -11.86 -5.20 -6.93
CA GLU A 44 -10.93 -4.83 -7.99
C GLU A 44 -11.65 -3.92 -8.96
N TYR A 45 -10.93 -2.94 -9.46
CA TYR A 45 -11.39 -1.96 -10.42
C TYR A 45 -10.59 -2.10 -11.70
N LYS A 46 -11.26 -2.23 -12.83
CA LYS A 46 -10.63 -1.98 -14.13
C LYS A 46 -10.73 -0.50 -14.40
N LEU A 47 -9.58 0.16 -14.52
CA LEU A 47 -9.48 1.62 -14.60
C LEU A 47 -8.86 2.06 -15.92
N ALA A 48 -9.28 3.24 -16.37
CA ALA A 48 -8.55 4.02 -17.36
C ALA A 48 -8.18 5.39 -16.76
N GLU A 49 -7.11 6.00 -17.28
CA GLU A 49 -6.58 7.28 -16.80
C GLU A 49 -6.37 8.30 -17.91
N ILE A 50 -6.52 9.56 -17.54
CA ILE A 50 -5.98 10.69 -18.29
C ILE A 50 -5.14 11.50 -17.33
N LEU A 51 -3.83 11.56 -17.57
CA LEU A 51 -2.89 12.35 -16.79
C LEU A 51 -2.43 13.54 -17.65
N PHE A 52 -2.61 14.77 -17.19
CA PHE A 52 -2.19 15.97 -17.91
C PHE A 52 -1.53 16.96 -16.98
N GLU A 53 -0.65 17.78 -17.53
CA GLU A 53 0.03 18.85 -16.80
C GLU A 53 -0.72 20.18 -16.94
N VAL A 54 -0.51 21.05 -15.95
CA VAL A 54 -0.94 22.44 -15.94
C VAL A 54 0.19 23.31 -15.41
N GLU A 55 0.38 24.50 -15.98
CA GLU A 55 1.45 25.42 -15.57
C GLU A 55 1.14 26.06 -14.22
N SER A 56 -0.14 26.21 -13.90
CA SER A 56 -0.57 26.81 -12.64
C SER A 56 -1.86 26.19 -12.09
N LYS A 57 -2.06 26.33 -10.78
CA LYS A 57 -3.31 25.87 -10.14
C LYS A 57 -4.56 26.54 -10.71
N LYS A 58 -4.46 27.77 -11.22
CA LYS A 58 -5.57 28.51 -11.82
C LYS A 58 -6.06 27.91 -13.13
N GLU A 59 -5.21 27.14 -13.80
CA GLU A 59 -5.53 26.51 -15.09
C GLU A 59 -6.14 25.12 -14.96
N ILE A 60 -6.13 24.54 -13.75
CA ILE A 60 -6.66 23.20 -13.52
C ILE A 60 -8.10 23.07 -14.00
N GLU A 61 -8.95 24.03 -13.61
CA GLU A 61 -10.38 24.00 -13.95
C GLU A 61 -10.60 24.20 -15.45
N LYS A 62 -9.88 25.13 -16.08
CA LYS A 62 -9.94 25.36 -17.52
C LYS A 62 -9.55 24.11 -18.30
N LYS A 63 -8.38 23.53 -17.97
CA LYS A 63 -7.86 22.35 -18.65
C LYS A 63 -8.73 21.12 -18.41
N TYR A 64 -9.22 20.94 -17.18
CA TYR A 64 -10.18 19.91 -16.86
C TYR A 64 -11.45 20.00 -17.70
N ASN A 65 -12.02 21.20 -17.84
CA ASN A 65 -13.20 21.43 -18.66
C ASN A 65 -12.94 21.18 -20.17
N GLU A 66 -11.74 21.46 -20.67
CA GLU A 66 -11.32 21.10 -22.03
C GLU A 66 -11.31 19.60 -22.23
N VAL A 67 -10.71 18.85 -21.28
CA VAL A 67 -10.66 17.39 -21.30
C VAL A 67 -12.08 16.81 -21.21
N LEU A 68 -12.96 17.37 -20.34
CA LEU A 68 -14.35 16.95 -20.24
C LEU A 68 -15.13 17.13 -21.55
N LYS A 69 -14.94 18.28 -22.21
CA LYS A 69 -15.55 18.50 -23.54
C LYS A 69 -15.09 17.45 -24.55
N SER A 70 -13.80 17.13 -24.55
CA SER A 70 -13.26 16.06 -25.41
C SER A 70 -13.86 14.71 -25.06
N ILE A 71 -13.94 14.33 -23.76
CA ILE A 71 -14.53 13.08 -23.31
C ILE A 71 -15.97 12.95 -23.81
N ASN A 72 -16.74 14.03 -23.76
CA ASN A 72 -18.13 14.05 -24.23
C ASN A 72 -18.24 13.98 -25.75
N ALA A 73 -17.28 14.54 -26.48
CA ALA A 73 -17.31 14.55 -27.95
C ALA A 73 -16.80 13.27 -28.59
N VAL A 74 -15.68 12.74 -28.11
CA VAL A 74 -14.97 11.62 -28.76
C VAL A 74 -14.74 10.41 -27.85
N GLY A 75 -15.22 10.48 -26.60
CA GLY A 75 -15.09 9.42 -25.61
C GLY A 75 -13.79 9.47 -24.83
N PHE A 76 -13.75 8.73 -23.71
CA PHE A 76 -12.63 8.76 -22.77
C PHE A 76 -11.32 8.25 -23.40
N GLN A 77 -11.35 7.16 -24.14
CA GLN A 77 -10.16 6.54 -24.73
C GLN A 77 -9.47 7.45 -25.75
N ASN A 78 -10.25 8.07 -26.66
CA ASN A 78 -9.71 9.01 -27.63
C ASN A 78 -9.18 10.27 -26.94
N SER A 79 -9.86 10.75 -25.90
CA SER A 79 -9.40 11.88 -25.09
C SER A 79 -8.12 11.55 -24.33
N ALA A 80 -7.95 10.32 -23.83
CA ALA A 80 -6.72 9.86 -23.25
C ALA A 80 -5.56 9.92 -24.25
N SER A 81 -5.78 9.47 -25.49
CA SER A 81 -4.77 9.53 -26.54
C SER A 81 -4.38 10.97 -26.94
N LEU A 82 -5.30 11.93 -26.79
CA LEU A 82 -5.09 13.34 -27.17
C LEU A 82 -4.42 14.17 -26.05
N TYR A 83 -4.81 13.92 -24.80
CA TYR A 83 -4.45 14.81 -23.68
C TYR A 83 -3.52 14.17 -22.64
N SER A 84 -3.46 12.83 -22.56
CA SER A 84 -2.69 12.18 -21.52
C SER A 84 -1.20 12.14 -21.84
N ILE A 85 -0.39 12.54 -20.85
CA ILE A 85 1.07 12.38 -20.87
C ILE A 85 1.52 11.02 -20.32
N SER A 86 0.58 10.19 -19.86
CA SER A 86 0.88 8.86 -19.35
C SER A 86 1.32 7.91 -20.46
N THR A 87 2.12 6.90 -20.10
CA THR A 87 2.52 5.82 -21.01
C THR A 87 1.33 5.02 -21.54
N THR A 88 0.20 5.02 -20.81
CA THR A 88 -1.05 4.36 -21.19
C THR A 88 -1.84 5.12 -22.25
N ALA A 89 -1.50 6.37 -22.55
CA ALA A 89 -2.23 7.23 -23.50
C ALA A 89 -2.53 6.56 -24.84
N LYS A 90 -1.54 5.88 -25.43
CA LYS A 90 -1.68 5.16 -26.72
C LYS A 90 -2.65 3.97 -26.65
N ALA A 91 -2.85 3.43 -25.47
CA ALA A 91 -3.83 2.37 -25.19
C ALA A 91 -5.18 2.92 -24.69
N GLY A 92 -5.46 4.22 -24.96
CA GLY A 92 -6.70 4.87 -24.50
C GLY A 92 -6.77 5.07 -22.99
N GLY A 93 -5.62 5.08 -22.33
CA GLY A 93 -5.50 5.25 -20.89
C GLY A 93 -5.74 3.97 -20.07
N ASP A 94 -5.87 2.79 -20.68
CA ASP A 94 -6.18 1.54 -19.97
C ASP A 94 -5.04 1.16 -19.02
N ILE A 95 -5.34 1.14 -17.70
CA ILE A 95 -4.42 0.71 -16.64
C ILE A 95 -4.61 -0.78 -16.34
N GLY A 96 -5.74 -1.36 -16.72
CA GLY A 96 -6.12 -2.72 -16.37
C GLY A 96 -6.76 -2.85 -14.99
N TRP A 97 -6.69 -4.07 -14.42
CA TRP A 97 -7.28 -4.40 -13.13
C TRP A 97 -6.35 -4.01 -11.98
N ILE A 98 -6.88 -3.23 -11.04
CA ILE A 98 -6.17 -2.80 -9.84
C ILE A 98 -6.96 -3.19 -8.60
N ASN A 99 -6.28 -3.80 -7.64
CA ASN A 99 -6.83 -4.14 -6.35
C ASN A 99 -7.06 -2.87 -5.51
N GLU A 100 -8.19 -2.77 -4.84
CA GLU A 100 -8.54 -1.64 -3.99
C GLU A 100 -7.47 -1.32 -2.92
N ASN A 101 -6.81 -2.35 -2.38
CA ASN A 101 -5.78 -2.18 -1.36
C ASN A 101 -4.44 -1.66 -1.93
N SER A 102 -4.22 -1.77 -3.24
CA SER A 102 -3.04 -1.21 -3.92
C SER A 102 -3.19 0.27 -4.24
N LEU A 103 -4.38 0.83 -4.10
CA LEU A 103 -4.67 2.23 -4.34
C LEU A 103 -4.27 3.07 -3.12
N ASN A 104 -3.57 4.16 -3.34
CA ASN A 104 -3.34 5.11 -2.27
C ASN A 104 -4.66 5.76 -1.81
N ASN A 105 -4.69 6.26 -0.57
CA ASN A 105 -5.89 6.81 0.05
C ASN A 105 -6.53 7.96 -0.74
N LYS A 106 -5.73 8.75 -1.44
CA LYS A 106 -6.22 9.88 -2.24
C LYS A 106 -6.98 9.39 -3.47
N ILE A 107 -6.44 8.41 -4.18
CA ILE A 107 -7.08 7.80 -5.33
C ILE A 107 -8.33 7.03 -4.90
N LYS A 108 -8.21 6.19 -3.87
CA LYS A 108 -9.31 5.39 -3.33
C LYS A 108 -10.53 6.24 -2.99
N LYS A 109 -10.37 7.38 -2.30
CA LYS A 109 -11.47 8.29 -1.95
C LYS A 109 -12.21 8.85 -3.17
N ASN A 110 -11.53 9.00 -4.30
CA ASN A 110 -12.11 9.57 -5.51
C ASN A 110 -12.83 8.55 -6.40
N ILE A 111 -12.54 7.24 -6.23
CA ILE A 111 -13.14 6.21 -7.10
C ILE A 111 -14.13 5.29 -6.40
N ILE A 112 -14.09 5.16 -5.06
CA ILE A 112 -14.89 4.19 -4.31
C ILE A 112 -16.40 4.34 -4.52
N ASN A 113 -16.87 5.56 -4.77
CA ASN A 113 -18.28 5.89 -4.98
C ASN A 113 -18.67 6.00 -6.46
N LEU A 114 -17.71 5.81 -7.38
CA LEU A 114 -18.00 5.88 -8.81
C LEU A 114 -18.67 4.60 -9.29
N LYS A 115 -19.68 4.78 -10.15
CA LYS A 115 -20.30 3.69 -10.87
C LYS A 115 -19.48 3.33 -12.11
N ILE A 116 -19.75 2.14 -12.66
CA ILE A 116 -19.17 1.74 -13.94
C ILE A 116 -19.55 2.76 -15.02
N GLY A 117 -18.56 3.23 -15.76
CA GLY A 117 -18.67 4.26 -16.79
C GLY A 117 -18.42 5.68 -16.30
N GLU A 118 -18.51 5.95 -15.00
CA GLU A 118 -18.22 7.26 -14.42
C GLU A 118 -16.73 7.51 -14.29
N PHE A 119 -16.36 8.79 -14.24
CA PHE A 119 -14.99 9.24 -14.04
C PHE A 119 -14.87 10.23 -12.89
N SER A 120 -13.69 10.31 -12.31
CA SER A 120 -13.41 11.11 -11.12
C SER A 120 -13.37 12.61 -11.41
N LYS A 121 -13.51 13.41 -10.37
CA LYS A 121 -13.03 14.79 -10.37
C LYS A 121 -11.50 14.82 -10.55
N PRO A 122 -10.91 16.00 -10.88
CA PRO A 122 -9.46 16.10 -11.03
C PRO A 122 -8.73 15.76 -9.72
N ILE A 123 -7.81 14.82 -9.78
CA ILE A 123 -6.97 14.39 -8.67
C ILE A 123 -5.60 15.01 -8.85
N ILE A 124 -5.24 15.97 -7.99
CA ILE A 124 -3.95 16.64 -8.06
C ILE A 124 -2.86 15.71 -7.54
N LEU A 125 -1.88 15.39 -8.37
CA LEU A 125 -0.69 14.63 -8.05
C LEU A 125 0.56 15.52 -8.14
N SER A 126 1.71 15.00 -7.72
CA SER A 126 3.00 15.71 -7.85
C SER A 126 3.45 15.91 -9.30
N ASN A 127 3.03 15.02 -10.18
CA ASN A 127 3.40 14.97 -11.59
C ASN A 127 2.27 15.38 -12.56
N GLY A 128 1.19 15.99 -12.04
CA GLY A 128 0.09 16.47 -12.88
C GLY A 128 -1.30 16.28 -12.29
N ILE A 129 -2.30 16.38 -13.13
CA ILE A 129 -3.71 16.20 -12.82
C ILE A 129 -4.20 14.89 -13.42
N LEU A 130 -4.74 14.05 -12.57
CA LEU A 130 -5.23 12.73 -12.96
C LEU A 130 -6.75 12.71 -12.98
N ILE A 131 -7.34 12.16 -14.04
CA ILE A 131 -8.75 11.76 -14.12
C ILE A 131 -8.78 10.25 -14.28
N LEU A 132 -9.55 9.57 -13.44
CA LEU A 132 -9.73 8.11 -13.50
C LEU A 132 -11.16 7.77 -13.93
N LYS A 133 -11.31 6.81 -14.81
CA LYS A 133 -12.60 6.22 -15.19
C LYS A 133 -12.70 4.79 -14.70
N VAL A 134 -13.83 4.44 -14.09
CA VAL A 134 -14.14 3.05 -13.74
C VAL A 134 -14.77 2.37 -14.96
N ILE A 135 -14.03 1.41 -15.54
CA ILE A 135 -14.52 0.64 -16.69
C ILE A 135 -15.38 -0.53 -16.21
N GLU A 136 -14.89 -1.24 -15.18
CA GLU A 136 -15.53 -2.43 -14.65
C GLU A 136 -15.11 -2.63 -13.17
N THR A 137 -15.93 -3.36 -12.43
CA THR A 137 -15.59 -3.77 -11.06
C THR A 137 -15.90 -5.23 -10.84
N LYS A 138 -15.08 -5.92 -10.07
CA LYS A 138 -15.34 -7.29 -9.63
C LYS A 138 -14.91 -7.48 -8.19
N ASN A 139 -15.50 -8.47 -7.53
CA ASN A 139 -15.03 -8.93 -6.23
C ASN A 139 -14.17 -10.17 -6.45
N SER A 140 -12.94 -10.13 -5.99
CA SER A 140 -12.03 -11.26 -6.01
C SER A 140 -11.73 -11.73 -4.59
N LYS A 141 -11.50 -13.03 -4.44
CA LYS A 141 -10.95 -13.55 -3.18
C LYS A 141 -9.45 -13.27 -3.16
N ILE A 142 -8.94 -12.91 -2.00
CA ILE A 142 -7.48 -12.78 -1.84
C ILE A 142 -6.88 -14.16 -2.12
N LYS A 143 -6.16 -14.30 -3.23
CA LYS A 143 -5.27 -15.45 -3.42
C LYS A 143 -3.97 -15.18 -2.67
N THR A 144 -3.99 -15.29 -1.37
CA THR A 144 -2.77 -15.23 -0.57
C THR A 144 -2.22 -16.63 -0.40
N ASN A 145 -0.92 -16.79 -0.51
CA ASN A 145 -0.28 -18.00 -0.04
C ASN A 145 -0.39 -18.01 1.49
N LEU A 146 -1.35 -18.80 2.00
CA LEU A 146 -1.65 -18.89 3.44
C LEU A 146 -0.44 -19.28 4.27
N GLU A 147 0.43 -20.11 3.69
CA GLU A 147 1.65 -20.60 4.34
C GLU A 147 2.67 -19.47 4.48
N ASP A 148 2.88 -18.67 3.43
CA ASP A 148 3.76 -17.51 3.49
C ASP A 148 3.27 -16.45 4.48
N GLU A 149 1.97 -16.19 4.51
CA GLU A 149 1.39 -15.25 5.47
C GLU A 149 1.51 -15.76 6.90
N PHE A 150 1.29 -17.05 7.10
CA PHE A 150 1.47 -17.67 8.39
C PHE A 150 2.92 -17.56 8.87
N ASN A 151 3.88 -17.91 8.03
CA ASN A 151 5.29 -17.84 8.37
C ASN A 151 5.72 -16.39 8.69
N LYS A 152 5.30 -15.41 7.88
CA LYS A 152 5.55 -13.99 8.15
C LYS A 152 4.95 -13.51 9.47
N ALA A 153 3.73 -13.95 9.78
CA ALA A 153 3.06 -13.57 11.03
C ALA A 153 3.74 -14.21 12.26
N VAL A 154 4.19 -15.45 12.15
CA VAL A 154 4.98 -16.15 13.18
C VAL A 154 6.30 -15.42 13.41
N ASP A 155 7.04 -15.11 12.33
CA ASP A 155 8.32 -14.39 12.41
C ASP A 155 8.14 -12.98 12.99
N TYR A 156 7.08 -12.28 12.61
CA TYR A 156 6.76 -10.96 13.18
C TYR A 156 6.51 -11.04 14.68
N GLU A 157 5.69 -12.00 15.14
CA GLU A 157 5.38 -12.15 16.56
C GLU A 157 6.61 -12.57 17.37
N ARG A 158 7.43 -13.48 16.84
CA ARG A 158 8.71 -13.87 17.40
C ARG A 158 9.63 -12.66 17.59
N ASN A 159 9.85 -11.89 16.53
CA ASN A 159 10.72 -10.72 16.57
C ASN A 159 10.17 -9.64 17.51
N ARG A 160 8.86 -9.46 17.58
CA ARG A 160 8.20 -8.54 18.51
C ARG A 160 8.51 -8.90 19.96
N GLN A 161 8.39 -10.19 20.33
CA GLN A 161 8.68 -10.65 21.69
C GLN A 161 10.18 -10.54 22.02
N LEU A 162 11.07 -10.91 21.10
CA LEU A 162 12.52 -10.75 21.29
C LEU A 162 12.91 -9.28 21.47
N ASN A 163 12.31 -8.35 20.73
CA ASN A 163 12.52 -6.92 20.91
C ASN A 163 12.06 -6.43 22.29
N GLN A 164 10.94 -6.93 22.79
CA GLN A 164 10.47 -6.62 24.14
C GLN A 164 11.48 -7.14 25.21
N TYR A 165 11.95 -8.37 25.08
CA TYR A 165 12.99 -8.91 25.96
C TYR A 165 14.30 -8.12 25.86
N SER A 166 14.69 -7.66 24.69
CA SER A 166 15.84 -6.82 24.47
C SER A 166 15.77 -5.53 25.29
N ILE A 167 14.62 -4.83 25.22
CA ILE A 167 14.39 -3.59 25.97
C ILE A 167 14.43 -3.85 27.48
N ILE A 168 13.77 -4.91 27.95
CA ILE A 168 13.76 -5.28 29.37
C ILE A 168 15.18 -5.59 29.87
N TYR A 169 15.92 -6.38 29.10
CA TYR A 169 17.28 -6.77 29.47
C TYR A 169 18.24 -5.58 29.46
N TYR A 170 18.15 -4.72 28.46
CA TYR A 170 18.92 -3.48 28.41
C TYR A 170 18.68 -2.60 29.64
N ASN A 171 17.43 -2.37 29.99
CA ASN A 171 17.09 -1.57 31.17
C ASN A 171 17.56 -2.21 32.47
N LYS A 172 17.55 -3.54 32.58
CA LYS A 172 18.08 -4.27 33.73
C LYS A 172 19.59 -4.06 33.87
N ILE A 173 20.35 -4.20 32.77
CA ILE A 173 21.81 -3.99 32.78
C ILE A 173 22.12 -2.55 33.15
N LYS A 174 21.43 -1.59 32.54
CA LYS A 174 21.64 -0.16 32.81
C LYS A 174 21.42 0.18 34.28
N LYS A 175 20.38 -0.35 34.92
CA LYS A 175 20.15 -0.16 36.36
C LYS A 175 21.29 -0.75 37.21
N ASN A 176 21.74 -1.95 36.87
CA ASN A 176 22.81 -2.59 37.63
C ASN A 176 24.12 -1.83 37.52
N LEU A 177 24.45 -1.24 36.37
CA LEU A 177 25.65 -0.43 36.18
C LEU A 177 25.60 0.90 36.97
N ALA A 178 24.41 1.52 37.03
CA ALA A 178 24.23 2.77 37.80
C ALA A 178 24.34 2.61 39.34
N PHE A 179 24.41 1.38 39.86
CA PHE A 179 24.67 1.12 41.29
C PHE A 179 26.17 0.97 41.61
N TYR A 180 27.04 0.99 40.60
CA TYR A 180 28.51 0.85 40.78
C TYR A 180 29.27 2.16 40.53
N GLU A 181 28.58 3.27 40.23
CA GLU A 181 29.10 4.64 40.24
C GLU A 181 28.74 5.34 41.58
#